data_612c68bcbac74c19d625b7286b57a29b
#
_entry.id   612c68bcbac74c19d625b7286b57a29b
#
_cell.length_a   1.000
_cell.length_b   1.000
_cell.length_c   1.000
_cell.angle_alpha   90.00
_cell.angle_beta   90.00
_cell.angle_gamma   90.00
#
_symmetry.space_group_name_H-M   'P 1'
#
loop_
_entity.id
_entity.type
_entity.pdbx_description
1 polymer ?
#
loop_
_entity_poly.entity_id
_entity_poly.type
_entity_poly.pdbx_seq_one_letter_code
_entity_poly.pdbx_strand_id
1 'polypeptide(L)'
;NIISKYSQDSIISEYSKYPELWLLTDEINPDVVSEIINETQDNNYGWSPEACFLLKQAIKKDKETHKSKIVIKEEFQNEGENLKLWYRVFGKKKKFGSHDKDYPDNIVFIKRIEKICKDPTIDSRFIGEGDFHNEPMIIMAFLPQNNIDKISKATIKLLKRNNVIPDYEIISINSKTTNNPKQSIEDARIKARNSGKKGVLVLSGKQCSLGVSIDNCDIVLLLNNSMGFDMIYQMMFRCMTEGKNKKCGFVVDLNIHRVIETSVINYASLIKPDIHPEEATKFI
;
A
#
# COMPACT_ATOMS: atom_id res chain seq x y z
N ASN A 1 19.58 7.94 16.30
CA ASN A 1 21.00 8.16 16.68
C ASN A 1 21.97 8.27 15.48
N ILE A 2 21.59 7.95 14.28
CA ILE A 2 22.41 8.19 13.07
C ILE A 2 22.37 9.66 12.70
N ILE A 3 21.24 10.34 12.92
CA ILE A 3 21.01 11.76 12.59
C ILE A 3 21.96 12.68 13.39
N SER A 4 22.40 12.29 14.57
CA SER A 4 23.33 13.10 15.38
C SER A 4 24.79 13.10 14.89
N LYS A 5 25.15 12.30 13.88
CA LYS A 5 26.52 12.20 13.34
C LYS A 5 26.76 13.03 12.09
N TYR A 6 25.70 13.57 11.47
CA TYR A 6 25.81 14.39 10.28
C TYR A 6 25.48 15.84 10.60
N SER A 7 26.16 16.79 9.97
CA SER A 7 25.78 18.19 10.08
C SER A 7 24.38 18.37 9.46
N GLN A 8 23.56 19.21 10.06
CA GLN A 8 22.19 19.44 9.61
C GLN A 8 22.13 19.84 8.13
N ASP A 9 23.11 20.58 7.64
CA ASP A 9 23.23 21.01 6.24
C ASP A 9 23.55 19.85 5.28
N SER A 10 24.39 18.89 5.69
CA SER A 10 24.70 17.73 4.85
C SER A 10 23.52 16.78 4.74
N ILE A 11 22.74 16.62 5.81
CA ILE A 11 21.50 15.82 5.82
C ILE A 11 20.48 16.48 4.87
N ILE A 12 20.23 17.78 5.02
CA ILE A 12 19.26 18.51 4.18
C ILE A 12 19.68 18.44 2.70
N SER A 13 20.96 18.62 2.37
CA SER A 13 21.43 18.57 0.98
C SER A 13 21.33 17.18 0.36
N GLU A 14 21.52 16.13 1.14
CA GLU A 14 21.44 14.76 0.68
C GLU A 14 19.99 14.28 0.54
N TYR A 15 19.15 14.59 1.51
CA TYR A 15 17.72 14.24 1.47
C TYR A 15 16.91 15.07 0.47
N SER A 16 17.35 16.28 0.10
CA SER A 16 16.68 17.09 -0.93
C SER A 16 16.70 16.45 -2.33
N LYS A 17 17.47 15.39 -2.55
CA LYS A 17 17.52 14.64 -3.81
C LYS A 17 16.44 13.57 -3.91
N TYR A 18 15.88 13.14 -2.78
CA TYR A 18 14.87 12.08 -2.76
C TYR A 18 13.46 12.66 -2.85
N PRO A 19 12.52 11.94 -3.49
CA PRO A 19 11.11 12.32 -3.47
C PRO A 19 10.59 12.42 -2.04
N GLU A 20 9.73 13.38 -1.77
CA GLU A 20 9.04 13.47 -0.48
C GLU A 20 8.06 12.33 -0.28
N LEU A 21 7.98 11.82 0.95
CA LEU A 21 7.07 10.75 1.32
C LEU A 21 5.79 11.31 1.93
N TRP A 22 4.65 10.97 1.32
CA TRP A 22 3.33 11.27 1.84
C TRP A 22 2.67 10.00 2.36
N LEU A 23 2.38 9.97 3.66
CA LEU A 23 1.64 8.88 4.28
C LEU A 23 0.15 9.24 4.33
N LEU A 24 -0.68 8.42 3.72
CA LEU A 24 -2.13 8.53 3.75
C LEU A 24 -2.72 7.35 4.53
N THR A 25 -3.63 7.66 5.42
CA THR A 25 -4.38 6.67 6.18
C THR A 25 -5.85 7.07 6.25
N ASP A 26 -6.66 6.24 6.88
CA ASP A 26 -8.02 6.57 7.24
C ASP A 26 -8.07 7.68 8.27
N GLU A 27 -9.22 8.33 8.35
CA GLU A 27 -9.49 9.30 9.39
C GLU A 27 -9.37 8.62 10.77
N ILE A 28 -8.49 9.14 11.60
CA ILE A 28 -8.20 8.58 12.92
C ILE A 28 -9.14 9.26 13.91
N ASN A 29 -10.06 8.49 14.47
CA ASN A 29 -10.89 8.96 15.57
C ASN A 29 -10.06 8.94 16.87
N PRO A 30 -9.95 10.07 17.63
CA PRO A 30 -9.21 10.14 18.88
C PRO A 30 -9.64 9.09 19.93
N ASP A 31 -10.92 8.74 19.97
CA ASP A 31 -11.43 7.72 20.90
C ASP A 31 -10.84 6.33 20.56
N VAL A 32 -10.78 5.98 19.28
CA VAL A 32 -10.16 4.72 18.80
C VAL A 32 -8.65 4.70 19.10
N VAL A 33 -7.98 5.84 18.98
CA VAL A 33 -6.55 5.97 19.34
C VAL A 33 -6.32 5.67 20.81
N SER A 34 -7.17 6.24 21.67
CA SER A 34 -7.09 6.02 23.12
C SER A 34 -7.33 4.55 23.50
N GLU A 35 -8.27 3.89 22.85
CA GLU A 35 -8.52 2.46 23.01
C GLU A 35 -7.33 1.60 22.59
N ILE A 36 -6.74 1.88 21.42
CA ILE A 36 -5.56 1.14 20.91
C ILE A 36 -4.36 1.29 21.84
N ILE A 37 -4.12 2.48 22.39
CA ILE A 37 -2.99 2.73 23.29
C ILE A 37 -3.18 2.06 24.64
N ASN A 38 -4.40 2.07 25.17
CA ASN A 38 -4.71 1.51 26.48
C ASN A 38 -4.79 -0.04 26.49
N GLU A 39 -5.00 -0.68 25.36
CA GLU A 39 -5.23 -2.11 25.23
C GLU A 39 -4.03 -2.88 24.65
N THR A 40 -2.81 -2.49 25.00
CA THR A 40 -1.54 -3.06 24.49
C THR A 40 -1.33 -4.56 24.72
N GLN A 41 -2.29 -5.30 25.25
CA GLN A 41 -2.15 -6.74 25.54
C GLN A 41 -3.01 -7.69 24.70
N ASP A 42 -4.02 -7.23 23.99
CA ASP A 42 -4.84 -8.10 23.14
C ASP A 42 -4.77 -7.70 21.66
N ASN A 43 -4.11 -8.54 20.86
CA ASN A 43 -3.83 -8.35 19.42
C ASN A 43 -5.07 -8.30 18.49
N ASN A 44 -6.26 -8.01 18.98
CA ASN A 44 -7.52 -8.15 18.24
C ASN A 44 -8.25 -6.85 17.93
N TYR A 45 -7.68 -5.70 18.24
CA TYR A 45 -8.39 -4.42 18.07
C TYR A 45 -8.01 -3.71 16.77
N GLY A 46 -9.04 -3.38 16.03
CA GLY A 46 -9.00 -2.61 14.82
C GLY A 46 -9.24 -3.45 13.54
N TRP A 47 -9.88 -2.83 12.58
CA TRP A 47 -10.00 -3.40 11.25
C TRP A 47 -8.60 -3.56 10.63
N SER A 48 -8.27 -4.80 10.28
CA SER A 48 -7.00 -5.14 9.64
C SER A 48 -7.23 -5.44 8.15
N PRO A 49 -6.50 -4.77 7.25
CA PRO A 49 -6.58 -5.08 5.83
C PRO A 49 -6.25 -6.55 5.54
N GLU A 50 -5.39 -7.18 6.33
CA GLU A 50 -5.02 -8.60 6.13
C GLU A 50 -6.20 -9.55 6.29
N ALA A 51 -7.17 -9.24 7.15
CA ALA A 51 -8.38 -10.05 7.33
C ALA A 51 -9.19 -10.18 6.04
N CYS A 52 -9.14 -9.17 5.17
CA CYS A 52 -9.81 -9.20 3.86
C CYS A 52 -9.21 -10.24 2.90
N PHE A 53 -7.98 -10.72 3.16
CA PHE A 53 -7.26 -11.65 2.27
C PHE A 53 -7.31 -13.10 2.74
N LEU A 54 -8.14 -13.43 3.73
CA LEU A 54 -8.32 -14.80 4.18
C LEU A 54 -8.92 -15.68 3.07
N LEU A 55 -8.22 -16.77 2.75
CA LEU A 55 -8.62 -17.70 1.70
C LEU A 55 -9.54 -18.79 2.23
N LYS A 56 -10.50 -19.22 1.41
CA LYS A 56 -11.35 -20.38 1.69
C LYS A 56 -10.51 -21.66 1.79
N GLN A 57 -10.92 -22.52 2.71
CA GLN A 57 -10.34 -23.83 2.90
C GLN A 57 -11.36 -24.90 2.54
N ALA A 58 -10.88 -26.03 1.99
CA ALA A 58 -11.72 -27.21 1.72
C ALA A 58 -10.98 -28.46 2.17
N ILE A 59 -11.72 -29.42 2.67
CA ILE A 59 -11.18 -30.75 2.98
C ILE A 59 -11.28 -31.60 1.70
N LYS A 60 -10.15 -32.10 1.23
CA LYS A 60 -10.11 -33.05 0.11
C LYS A 60 -9.65 -34.39 0.65
N LYS A 61 -10.47 -35.43 0.45
CA LYS A 61 -10.08 -36.81 0.75
C LYS A 61 -9.27 -37.37 -0.41
N ASP A 62 -8.12 -37.91 -0.10
CA ASP A 62 -7.32 -38.68 -1.04
C ASP A 62 -8.04 -39.98 -1.34
N LYS A 63 -8.15 -40.32 -2.62
CA LYS A 63 -8.91 -41.51 -3.07
C LYS A 63 -8.20 -42.82 -2.75
N GLU A 64 -6.87 -42.82 -2.70
CA GLU A 64 -6.07 -44.03 -2.51
C GLU A 64 -5.74 -44.25 -1.01
N THR A 65 -5.38 -43.17 -0.30
CA THR A 65 -4.93 -43.26 1.09
C THR A 65 -6.04 -43.01 2.11
N HIS A 66 -7.23 -42.60 1.68
CA HIS A 66 -8.37 -42.18 2.50
C HIS A 66 -8.04 -41.04 3.53
N LYS A 67 -6.84 -40.43 3.45
CA LYS A 67 -6.43 -39.34 4.30
C LYS A 67 -7.08 -38.02 3.88
N SER A 68 -7.53 -37.28 4.86
CA SER A 68 -8.07 -35.94 4.63
C SER A 68 -6.94 -34.93 4.60
N LYS A 69 -6.93 -34.07 3.57
CA LYS A 69 -5.98 -32.97 3.43
C LYS A 69 -6.72 -31.65 3.29
N ILE A 70 -6.29 -30.63 4.03
CA ILE A 70 -6.79 -29.27 3.87
C ILE A 70 -6.19 -28.68 2.59
N VAL A 71 -7.04 -28.19 1.71
CA VAL A 71 -6.66 -27.49 0.48
C VAL A 71 -7.12 -26.06 0.56
N ILE A 72 -6.20 -25.13 0.41
CA ILE A 72 -6.49 -23.70 0.34
C ILE A 72 -6.90 -23.36 -1.10
N LYS A 73 -8.08 -22.76 -1.27
CA LYS A 73 -8.60 -22.32 -2.56
C LYS A 73 -8.08 -20.93 -2.96
N GLU A 74 -8.11 -20.63 -4.25
CA GLU A 74 -7.83 -19.29 -4.80
C GLU A 74 -9.11 -18.43 -4.79
N GLU A 75 -9.76 -18.36 -3.62
CA GLU A 75 -11.00 -17.63 -3.36
C GLU A 75 -10.97 -17.06 -1.95
N PHE A 76 -11.42 -15.83 -1.76
CA PHE A 76 -11.51 -15.22 -0.45
C PHE A 76 -12.71 -15.74 0.34
N GLN A 77 -12.56 -15.84 1.67
CA GLN A 77 -13.67 -16.18 2.57
C GLN A 77 -14.77 -15.11 2.48
N ASN A 78 -14.38 -13.85 2.48
CA ASN A 78 -15.27 -12.71 2.34
C ASN A 78 -14.85 -11.82 1.15
N GLU A 79 -15.33 -12.17 -0.04
CA GLU A 79 -15.07 -11.40 -1.26
C GLU A 79 -15.63 -9.97 -1.19
N GLY A 80 -16.74 -9.78 -0.46
CA GLY A 80 -17.36 -8.46 -0.29
C GLY A 80 -16.46 -7.49 0.46
N GLU A 81 -15.83 -7.92 1.55
CA GLU A 81 -14.89 -7.08 2.30
C GLU A 81 -13.61 -6.79 1.50
N ASN A 82 -13.10 -7.78 0.77
CA ASN A 82 -11.95 -7.57 -0.11
C ASN A 82 -12.29 -6.55 -1.21
N LEU A 83 -13.49 -6.60 -1.81
CA LEU A 83 -13.94 -5.61 -2.79
C LEU A 83 -14.09 -4.21 -2.18
N LYS A 84 -14.63 -4.09 -0.97
CA LYS A 84 -14.74 -2.79 -0.27
C LYS A 84 -13.37 -2.14 -0.09
N LEU A 85 -12.35 -2.93 0.30
CA LEU A 85 -10.97 -2.46 0.41
C LEU A 85 -10.49 -1.87 -0.92
N TRP A 86 -10.64 -2.60 -2.01
CA TRP A 86 -10.20 -2.13 -3.33
C TRP A 86 -11.01 -0.92 -3.83
N TYR A 87 -12.31 -0.85 -3.55
CA TYR A 87 -13.11 0.33 -3.85
C TYR A 87 -12.67 1.54 -3.03
N ARG A 88 -12.20 1.36 -1.81
CA ARG A 88 -11.64 2.44 -1.00
C ARG A 88 -10.35 2.97 -1.59
N VAL A 89 -9.54 2.11 -2.19
CA VAL A 89 -8.30 2.54 -2.85
C VAL A 89 -8.58 3.21 -4.19
N PHE A 90 -9.33 2.57 -5.08
CA PHE A 90 -9.48 2.97 -6.49
C PHE A 90 -10.81 3.64 -6.83
N GLY A 91 -11.77 3.61 -5.93
CA GLY A 91 -13.16 4.00 -6.20
C GLY A 91 -13.97 2.89 -6.86
N LYS A 92 -15.28 3.04 -6.79
CA LYS A 92 -16.23 2.15 -7.46
C LYS A 92 -16.71 2.81 -8.74
N LYS A 93 -16.47 2.19 -9.90
CA LYS A 93 -16.98 2.71 -11.17
C LYS A 93 -18.50 2.58 -11.24
N LYS A 94 -19.19 3.68 -11.50
CA LYS A 94 -20.62 3.69 -11.81
C LYS A 94 -20.88 3.63 -13.31
N LYS A 95 -22.01 3.07 -13.68
CA LYS A 95 -22.44 2.97 -15.08
C LYS A 95 -22.74 4.31 -15.72
N PHE A 96 -22.95 5.41 -14.98
CA PHE A 96 -23.47 6.69 -15.47
C PHE A 96 -22.89 7.92 -14.75
N GLY A 97 -21.59 8.05 -14.61
CA GLY A 97 -20.94 9.34 -14.28
C GLY A 97 -21.27 10.04 -12.96
N SER A 98 -22.22 9.55 -12.16
CA SER A 98 -22.56 10.11 -10.85
C SER A 98 -21.61 9.59 -9.76
N HIS A 99 -21.26 10.44 -8.78
CA HIS A 99 -20.46 10.02 -7.62
C HIS A 99 -21.13 8.86 -6.87
N ASP A 100 -20.34 7.87 -6.44
CA ASP A 100 -20.83 6.79 -5.61
C ASP A 100 -21.01 7.33 -4.17
N LYS A 101 -22.22 7.19 -3.60
CA LYS A 101 -22.50 7.69 -2.25
C LYS A 101 -21.67 6.96 -1.19
N ASP A 102 -21.37 5.68 -1.44
CA ASP A 102 -20.59 4.84 -0.52
C ASP A 102 -19.09 5.09 -0.63
N TYR A 103 -18.64 5.58 -1.80
CA TYR A 103 -17.21 5.86 -2.10
C TYR A 103 -17.07 7.22 -2.78
N PRO A 104 -17.38 8.32 -2.08
CA PRO A 104 -17.16 9.66 -2.61
C PRO A 104 -15.66 9.93 -2.80
N ASP A 105 -15.31 10.81 -3.71
CA ASP A 105 -13.91 11.08 -4.11
C ASP A 105 -12.99 11.48 -2.94
N ASN A 106 -13.55 12.10 -1.88
CA ASN A 106 -12.79 12.50 -0.71
C ASN A 106 -12.32 11.35 0.17
N ILE A 107 -12.92 10.16 0.08
CA ILE A 107 -12.48 8.97 0.82
C ILE A 107 -11.67 7.99 -0.04
N VAL A 108 -11.70 8.12 -1.37
CA VAL A 108 -10.97 7.25 -2.29
C VAL A 108 -9.51 7.69 -2.36
N PHE A 109 -8.58 6.81 -1.97
CA PHE A 109 -7.16 7.18 -1.84
C PHE A 109 -6.54 7.67 -3.14
N ILE A 110 -6.77 7.01 -4.27
CA ILE A 110 -6.25 7.48 -5.57
C ILE A 110 -6.78 8.87 -5.91
N LYS A 111 -8.04 9.18 -5.59
CA LYS A 111 -8.63 10.50 -5.81
C LYS A 111 -8.04 11.58 -4.89
N ARG A 112 -7.75 11.20 -3.64
CA ARG A 112 -7.04 12.08 -2.69
C ARG A 112 -5.65 12.41 -3.22
N ILE A 113 -4.90 11.40 -3.69
CA ILE A 113 -3.57 11.59 -4.29
C ILE A 113 -3.66 12.47 -5.53
N GLU A 114 -4.59 12.19 -6.45
CA GLU A 114 -4.82 13.04 -7.64
C GLU A 114 -5.12 14.50 -7.27
N LYS A 115 -5.87 14.73 -6.19
CA LYS A 115 -6.17 16.08 -5.69
C LYS A 115 -4.92 16.75 -5.11
N ILE A 116 -4.13 16.04 -4.30
CA ILE A 116 -2.86 16.54 -3.75
C ILE A 116 -1.95 16.97 -4.89
N CYS A 117 -1.78 16.15 -5.91
CA CYS A 117 -0.94 16.46 -7.06
C CYS A 117 -1.42 17.64 -7.92
N LYS A 118 -2.69 18.02 -7.82
CA LYS A 118 -3.29 19.13 -8.59
C LYS A 118 -3.47 20.41 -7.79
N ASP A 119 -3.25 20.37 -6.49
CA ASP A 119 -3.43 21.55 -5.64
C ASP A 119 -2.33 22.59 -5.91
N PRO A 120 -2.67 23.79 -6.44
CA PRO A 120 -1.67 24.81 -6.74
C PRO A 120 -1.05 25.44 -5.48
N THR A 121 -1.63 25.24 -4.30
CA THR A 121 -1.09 25.73 -3.03
C THR A 121 0.02 24.82 -2.50
N ILE A 122 0.10 23.58 -3.00
CA ILE A 122 1.18 22.66 -2.66
C ILE A 122 2.41 23.08 -3.44
N ASP A 123 3.54 23.18 -2.75
CA ASP A 123 4.83 23.55 -3.33
C ASP A 123 5.08 22.81 -4.65
N SER A 124 5.50 23.55 -5.68
CA SER A 124 5.72 23.06 -7.05
C SER A 124 6.62 21.82 -7.15
N ARG A 125 7.42 21.53 -6.12
CA ARG A 125 8.18 20.27 -6.01
C ARG A 125 7.30 19.04 -5.87
N PHE A 126 6.01 19.16 -5.52
CA PHE A 126 5.04 18.06 -5.48
C PHE A 126 4.31 17.88 -6.81
N ILE A 127 4.16 18.96 -7.55
CA ILE A 127 3.55 18.97 -8.87
C ILE A 127 4.73 18.93 -9.85
N GLY A 128 5.15 17.75 -10.28
CA GLY A 128 6.17 17.63 -11.32
C GLY A 128 5.71 18.30 -12.60
N GLU A 129 6.61 19.00 -13.30
CA GLU A 129 6.44 19.36 -14.70
C GLU A 129 6.42 18.09 -15.57
N GLY A 130 5.42 17.43 -15.61
CA GLY A 130 5.22 16.20 -16.34
C GLY A 130 4.03 15.57 -15.69
N ASP A 131 2.99 15.50 -16.44
CA ASP A 131 1.77 14.89 -16.03
C ASP A 131 2.07 13.62 -15.25
N PHE A 132 1.65 13.55 -14.00
CA PHE A 132 1.55 12.32 -13.25
C PHE A 132 0.84 11.23 -14.08
N HIS A 133 0.19 11.61 -15.16
CA HIS A 133 -0.57 10.78 -16.08
C HIS A 133 0.11 10.50 -17.44
N ASN A 134 1.22 11.13 -17.76
CA ASN A 134 1.89 10.89 -19.05
C ASN A 134 2.66 9.57 -19.09
N GLU A 135 3.06 9.05 -17.94
CA GLU A 135 3.65 7.72 -17.81
C GLU A 135 2.73 6.84 -16.95
N PRO A 136 2.56 5.55 -17.29
CA PRO A 136 1.78 4.64 -16.44
C PRO A 136 2.33 4.59 -15.02
N MET A 137 1.49 4.95 -14.06
CA MET A 137 1.76 4.95 -12.63
C MET A 137 2.07 3.54 -12.12
N ILE A 138 3.08 3.39 -11.28
CA ILE A 138 3.36 2.12 -10.62
C ILE A 138 2.83 2.16 -9.19
N ILE A 139 1.88 1.27 -8.90
CA ILE A 139 1.30 1.05 -7.58
C ILE A 139 1.76 -0.31 -7.08
N MET A 140 2.48 -0.33 -5.97
CA MET A 140 2.95 -1.56 -5.35
C MET A 140 2.12 -1.90 -4.14
N ALA A 141 1.38 -3.01 -4.19
CA ALA A 141 0.58 -3.52 -3.08
C ALA A 141 1.30 -4.65 -2.37
N PHE A 142 1.70 -4.43 -1.13
CA PHE A 142 2.29 -5.43 -0.26
C PHE A 142 1.18 -6.23 0.45
N LEU A 143 0.94 -7.44 -0.05
CA LEU A 143 -0.08 -8.36 0.43
C LEU A 143 0.42 -9.23 1.59
N PRO A 144 -0.47 -9.93 2.32
CA PRO A 144 -0.09 -10.94 3.29
C PRO A 144 0.83 -12.00 2.67
N GLN A 145 1.86 -12.39 3.43
CA GLN A 145 2.92 -13.27 2.90
C GLN A 145 2.49 -14.73 2.76
N ASN A 146 1.64 -15.20 3.70
CA ASN A 146 1.17 -16.57 3.70
C ASN A 146 0.28 -16.86 2.48
N ASN A 147 0.66 -17.82 1.66
CA ASN A 147 -0.05 -18.18 0.42
C ASN A 147 -0.12 -17.04 -0.61
N ILE A 148 0.88 -16.20 -0.70
CA ILE A 148 0.93 -15.01 -1.57
C ILE A 148 0.55 -15.31 -3.03
N ASP A 149 0.97 -16.44 -3.59
CA ASP A 149 0.60 -16.84 -4.96
C ASP A 149 -0.90 -17.03 -5.12
N LYS A 150 -1.57 -17.65 -4.15
CA LYS A 150 -3.02 -17.86 -4.17
C LYS A 150 -3.79 -16.58 -3.89
N ILE A 151 -3.32 -15.77 -2.94
CA ILE A 151 -3.88 -14.45 -2.63
C ILE A 151 -3.81 -13.56 -3.88
N SER A 152 -2.66 -13.48 -4.54
CA SER A 152 -2.49 -12.67 -5.75
C SER A 152 -3.42 -13.13 -6.88
N LYS A 153 -3.53 -14.44 -7.12
CA LYS A 153 -4.45 -14.99 -8.13
C LYS A 153 -5.91 -14.70 -7.81
N ALA A 154 -6.31 -14.90 -6.53
CA ALA A 154 -7.66 -14.59 -6.08
C ALA A 154 -7.98 -13.09 -6.27
N THR A 155 -7.02 -12.21 -5.92
CA THR A 155 -7.13 -10.75 -6.10
C THR A 155 -7.30 -10.40 -7.58
N ILE A 156 -6.42 -10.89 -8.46
CA ILE A 156 -6.51 -10.62 -9.91
C ILE A 156 -7.88 -11.06 -10.46
N LYS A 157 -8.32 -12.27 -10.10
CA LYS A 157 -9.61 -12.82 -10.52
C LYS A 157 -10.78 -11.94 -10.03
N LEU A 158 -10.74 -11.52 -8.77
CA LEU A 158 -11.78 -10.70 -8.17
C LEU A 158 -11.86 -9.31 -8.84
N LEU A 159 -10.72 -8.63 -9.00
CA LEU A 159 -10.64 -7.30 -9.59
C LEU A 159 -11.09 -7.30 -11.05
N LYS A 160 -10.67 -8.29 -11.85
CA LYS A 160 -11.08 -8.44 -13.24
C LYS A 160 -12.57 -8.75 -13.38
N ARG A 161 -13.09 -9.72 -12.61
CA ARG A 161 -14.51 -10.10 -12.65
C ARG A 161 -15.43 -8.94 -12.31
N ASN A 162 -15.04 -8.09 -11.37
CA ASN A 162 -15.84 -6.96 -10.92
C ASN A 162 -15.49 -5.64 -11.64
N ASN A 163 -14.60 -5.68 -12.63
CA ASN A 163 -14.17 -4.50 -13.40
C ASN A 163 -13.75 -3.31 -12.53
N VAL A 164 -13.02 -3.58 -11.43
CA VAL A 164 -12.66 -2.57 -10.43
C VAL A 164 -11.68 -1.56 -11.00
N ILE A 165 -10.62 -2.06 -11.66
CA ILE A 165 -9.51 -1.24 -12.19
C ILE A 165 -9.19 -1.59 -13.66
N PRO A 166 -10.14 -1.43 -14.59
CA PRO A 166 -9.91 -1.80 -16.00
C PRO A 166 -8.79 -0.98 -16.65
N ASP A 167 -8.54 0.23 -16.12
CA ASP A 167 -7.53 1.16 -16.64
C ASP A 167 -6.12 0.84 -16.09
N TYR A 168 -5.93 -0.28 -15.40
CA TYR A 168 -4.63 -0.72 -14.88
C TYR A 168 -4.24 -2.09 -15.44
N GLU A 169 -2.95 -2.26 -15.69
CA GLU A 169 -2.39 -3.60 -15.83
C GLU A 169 -2.18 -4.19 -14.44
N ILE A 170 -2.45 -5.49 -14.25
CA ILE A 170 -2.30 -6.14 -12.94
C ILE A 170 -1.32 -7.28 -13.09
N ILE A 171 -0.23 -7.25 -12.31
CA ILE A 171 0.77 -8.31 -12.26
C ILE A 171 0.99 -8.79 -10.84
N SER A 172 1.50 -10.00 -10.70
CA SER A 172 1.93 -10.59 -9.43
C SER A 172 3.41 -10.88 -9.45
N ILE A 173 4.11 -10.43 -8.43
CA ILE A 173 5.54 -10.65 -8.22
C ILE A 173 5.73 -11.50 -6.96
N ASN A 174 6.09 -12.75 -7.16
CA ASN A 174 6.46 -13.66 -6.10
C ASN A 174 7.43 -14.73 -6.64
N SER A 175 8.03 -15.53 -5.78
CA SER A 175 9.05 -16.52 -6.15
C SER A 175 8.61 -17.56 -7.18
N LYS A 176 7.30 -17.70 -7.40
CA LYS A 176 6.74 -18.61 -8.42
C LYS A 176 6.44 -17.93 -9.75
N THR A 177 6.37 -16.57 -9.77
CA THR A 177 5.96 -15.84 -10.98
C THR A 177 7.12 -15.26 -11.75
N THR A 178 8.20 -14.85 -11.09
CA THR A 178 9.37 -14.26 -11.78
C THR A 178 10.64 -14.36 -10.95
N ASN A 179 11.77 -14.53 -11.66
CA ASN A 179 13.11 -14.42 -11.10
C ASN A 179 13.70 -13.02 -11.31
N ASN A 180 13.08 -12.18 -12.14
CA ASN A 180 13.49 -10.80 -12.40
C ASN A 180 12.31 -9.84 -12.20
N PRO A 181 12.05 -9.41 -10.95
CA PRO A 181 10.96 -8.49 -10.63
C PRO A 181 11.03 -7.17 -11.40
N LYS A 182 12.22 -6.56 -11.51
CA LYS A 182 12.42 -5.27 -12.19
C LYS A 182 11.97 -5.34 -13.64
N GLN A 183 12.43 -6.34 -14.39
CA GLN A 183 12.05 -6.52 -15.78
C GLN A 183 10.55 -6.77 -15.94
N SER A 184 9.97 -7.61 -15.08
CA SER A 184 8.53 -7.91 -15.14
C SER A 184 7.65 -6.68 -14.92
N ILE A 185 8.08 -5.75 -14.05
CA ILE A 185 7.37 -4.49 -13.81
C ILE A 185 7.52 -3.56 -15.01
N GLU A 186 8.71 -3.45 -15.58
CA GLU A 186 8.96 -2.61 -16.75
C GLU A 186 8.18 -3.10 -17.98
N ASP A 187 8.15 -4.40 -18.23
CA ASP A 187 7.35 -5.00 -19.31
C ASP A 187 5.85 -4.70 -19.13
N ALA A 188 5.36 -4.79 -17.89
CA ALA A 188 3.98 -4.44 -17.58
C ALA A 188 3.69 -2.94 -17.79
N ARG A 189 4.65 -2.06 -17.46
CA ARG A 189 4.56 -0.62 -17.67
C ARG A 189 4.49 -0.29 -19.16
N ILE A 190 5.37 -0.89 -19.97
CA ILE A 190 5.35 -0.74 -21.43
C ILE A 190 4.01 -1.22 -22.00
N LYS A 191 3.53 -2.36 -21.55
CA LYS A 191 2.22 -2.89 -21.95
C LYS A 191 1.08 -1.96 -21.58
N ALA A 192 1.08 -1.41 -20.37
CA ALA A 192 0.10 -0.44 -19.91
C ALA A 192 0.10 0.81 -20.79
N ARG A 193 1.29 1.37 -21.10
CA ARG A 193 1.46 2.52 -21.99
C ARG A 193 0.88 2.23 -23.38
N ASN A 194 1.26 1.13 -23.99
CA ASN A 194 0.82 0.75 -25.33
C ASN A 194 -0.70 0.50 -25.42
N SER A 195 -1.33 0.17 -24.29
CA SER A 195 -2.78 -0.07 -24.18
C SER A 195 -3.56 1.15 -23.68
N GLY A 196 -2.92 2.32 -23.51
CA GLY A 196 -3.55 3.53 -22.99
C GLY A 196 -4.05 3.40 -21.54
N LYS A 197 -3.45 2.52 -20.76
CA LYS A 197 -3.80 2.33 -19.35
C LYS A 197 -3.10 3.35 -18.46
N LYS A 198 -3.73 3.72 -17.35
CA LYS A 198 -3.25 4.71 -16.40
C LYS A 198 -2.07 4.23 -15.55
N GLY A 199 -1.96 2.91 -15.34
CA GLY A 199 -0.91 2.40 -14.47
C GLY A 199 -0.83 0.88 -14.41
N VAL A 200 0.07 0.44 -13.55
CA VAL A 200 0.33 -0.97 -13.21
C VAL A 200 0.09 -1.17 -11.72
N LEU A 201 -0.76 -2.13 -11.38
CA LEU A 201 -0.88 -2.64 -10.01
C LEU A 201 0.00 -3.88 -9.86
N VAL A 202 1.03 -3.76 -9.04
CA VAL A 202 1.96 -4.85 -8.70
C VAL A 202 1.55 -5.47 -7.38
N LEU A 203 1.09 -6.71 -7.41
CA LEU A 203 0.76 -7.50 -6.22
C LEU A 203 2.01 -8.24 -5.76
N SER A 204 2.56 -7.87 -4.59
CA SER A 204 3.81 -8.45 -4.07
C SER A 204 3.67 -8.87 -2.60
N GLY A 205 4.45 -9.89 -2.24
CA GLY A 205 4.72 -10.21 -0.85
C GLY A 205 6.05 -9.60 -0.41
N LYS A 206 6.90 -10.41 0.22
CA LYS A 206 8.21 -9.98 0.72
C LYS A 206 9.27 -9.76 -0.37
N GLN A 207 9.10 -10.35 -1.56
CA GLN A 207 10.15 -10.39 -2.59
C GLN A 207 10.57 -9.00 -3.07
N CYS A 208 9.65 -8.04 -3.13
CA CYS A 208 9.95 -6.67 -3.55
C CYS A 208 10.27 -5.73 -2.38
N SER A 209 10.28 -6.20 -1.13
CA SER A 209 10.66 -5.37 0.02
C SER A 209 12.18 -5.19 0.15
N LEU A 210 12.98 -6.12 -0.37
CA LEU A 210 14.44 -6.14 -0.25
C LEU A 210 15.09 -6.25 -1.64
N GLY A 211 16.21 -5.53 -1.83
CA GLY A 211 17.18 -5.77 -2.91
C GLY A 211 16.73 -5.47 -4.35
N VAL A 212 15.52 -4.98 -4.57
CA VAL A 212 15.02 -4.66 -5.91
C VAL A 212 14.78 -3.15 -6.01
N SER A 213 15.63 -2.43 -6.72
CA SER A 213 15.35 -1.04 -7.08
C SER A 213 14.28 -1.01 -8.16
N ILE A 214 13.14 -0.42 -7.84
CA ILE A 214 12.02 -0.24 -8.78
C ILE A 214 11.95 1.25 -9.07
N ASP A 215 12.44 1.60 -10.24
CA ASP A 215 12.40 2.97 -10.69
C ASP A 215 10.94 3.40 -10.91
N ASN A 216 10.59 4.61 -10.51
CA ASN A 216 9.25 5.17 -10.67
C ASN A 216 8.10 4.41 -9.97
N CYS A 217 8.34 3.79 -8.80
CA CYS A 217 7.21 3.37 -7.96
C CYS A 217 6.58 4.61 -7.32
N ASP A 218 5.33 4.92 -7.66
CA ASP A 218 4.65 6.14 -7.23
C ASP A 218 3.89 5.96 -5.93
N ILE A 219 3.23 4.82 -5.78
CA ILE A 219 2.35 4.53 -4.65
C ILE A 219 2.67 3.16 -4.07
N VAL A 220 2.76 3.10 -2.76
CA VAL A 220 2.84 1.87 -1.97
C VAL A 220 1.54 1.68 -1.20
N LEU A 221 0.94 0.50 -1.32
CA LEU A 221 -0.20 0.07 -0.51
C LEU A 221 0.27 -0.96 0.50
N LEU A 222 0.17 -0.68 1.79
CA LEU A 222 0.52 -1.60 2.86
C LEU A 222 -0.74 -2.37 3.30
N LEU A 223 -0.91 -3.59 2.78
CA LEU A 223 -2.09 -4.44 2.97
C LEU A 223 -1.80 -5.70 3.79
N ASN A 224 -0.63 -5.76 4.44
CA ASN A 224 -0.23 -6.80 5.38
C ASN A 224 -0.21 -6.26 6.82
N ASN A 225 -0.07 -7.16 7.79
CA ASN A 225 0.04 -6.81 9.21
C ASN A 225 1.48 -6.83 9.73
N SER A 226 2.47 -6.60 8.88
CA SER A 226 3.85 -6.52 9.34
C SER A 226 4.01 -5.33 10.29
N MET A 227 4.59 -5.59 11.48
CA MET A 227 4.85 -4.58 12.51
C MET A 227 6.33 -4.29 12.68
N GLY A 228 7.22 -5.08 12.06
CA GLY A 228 8.66 -4.86 12.12
C GLY A 228 9.06 -3.58 11.41
N PHE A 229 9.58 -2.59 12.15
CA PHE A 229 9.94 -1.26 11.68
C PHE A 229 10.81 -1.30 10.41
N ASP A 230 11.89 -2.07 10.41
CA ASP A 230 12.80 -2.16 9.26
C ASP A 230 12.09 -2.63 7.99
N MET A 231 11.20 -3.62 8.12
CA MET A 231 10.45 -4.15 6.98
C MET A 231 9.44 -3.15 6.45
N ILE A 232 8.72 -2.48 7.34
CA ILE A 232 7.74 -1.44 6.96
C ILE A 232 8.46 -0.32 6.25
N TYR A 233 9.55 0.17 6.82
CA TYR A 233 10.35 1.24 6.26
C TYR A 233 10.86 0.88 4.85
N GLN A 234 11.39 -0.33 4.67
CA GLN A 234 11.83 -0.83 3.37
C GLN A 234 10.71 -0.91 2.33
N MET A 235 9.48 -1.28 2.75
CA MET A 235 8.31 -1.25 1.86
C MET A 235 7.92 0.18 1.50
N MET A 236 7.86 1.09 2.47
CA MET A 236 7.51 2.50 2.26
C MET A 236 8.50 3.19 1.33
N PHE A 237 9.81 2.97 1.53
CA PHE A 237 10.86 3.57 0.71
C PHE A 237 10.83 3.18 -0.77
N ARG A 238 10.03 2.19 -1.16
CA ARG A 238 9.87 1.86 -2.59
C ARG A 238 9.31 3.03 -3.39
N CYS A 239 8.40 3.82 -2.81
CA CYS A 239 7.90 5.02 -3.48
C CYS A 239 8.81 6.24 -3.35
N MET A 240 9.92 6.16 -2.62
CA MET A 240 10.97 7.18 -2.55
C MET A 240 12.12 6.94 -3.52
N THR A 241 12.09 5.85 -4.29
CA THR A 241 13.10 5.61 -5.33
C THR A 241 13.02 6.73 -6.36
N GLU A 242 14.18 7.26 -6.72
CA GLU A 242 14.29 8.33 -7.72
C GLU A 242 13.65 7.91 -9.04
N GLY A 243 13.08 8.86 -9.73
CA GLY A 243 12.48 8.68 -11.05
C GLY A 243 12.49 9.99 -11.82
N LYS A 244 12.40 9.91 -13.14
CA LYS A 244 12.36 11.08 -14.00
C LYS A 244 11.14 11.94 -13.64
N ASN A 245 11.39 13.18 -13.23
CA ASN A 245 10.36 14.16 -12.82
C ASN A 245 9.54 13.76 -11.58
N LYS A 246 9.99 12.78 -10.81
CA LYS A 246 9.30 12.33 -9.61
C LYS A 246 9.71 13.20 -8.42
N LYS A 247 8.75 13.89 -7.82
CA LYS A 247 8.97 14.78 -6.68
C LYS A 247 8.41 14.25 -5.36
N CYS A 248 7.46 13.35 -5.42
CA CYS A 248 6.87 12.74 -4.23
C CYS A 248 6.54 11.26 -4.45
N GLY A 249 6.45 10.50 -3.36
CA GLY A 249 5.94 9.16 -3.30
C GLY A 249 4.83 9.06 -2.26
N PHE A 250 3.85 8.21 -2.50
CA PHE A 250 2.70 8.06 -1.62
C PHE A 250 2.67 6.68 -1.00
N VAL A 251 2.40 6.64 0.30
CA VAL A 251 2.11 5.41 1.04
C VAL A 251 0.67 5.46 1.50
N VAL A 252 -0.09 4.43 1.22
CA VAL A 252 -1.42 4.22 1.78
C VAL A 252 -1.32 3.08 2.77
N ASP A 253 -1.52 3.39 4.04
CA ASP A 253 -1.54 2.42 5.11
C ASP A 253 -2.91 2.42 5.80
N LEU A 254 -3.62 1.31 5.67
CA LEU A 254 -4.95 1.12 6.24
C LEU A 254 -4.93 0.44 7.60
N ASN A 255 -3.76 0.07 8.11
CA ASN A 255 -3.60 -0.47 9.44
C ASN A 255 -3.36 0.67 10.44
N ILE A 256 -4.43 1.18 11.04
CA ILE A 256 -4.39 2.32 11.96
C ILE A 256 -3.44 2.05 13.13
N HIS A 257 -3.44 0.85 13.68
CA HIS A 257 -2.54 0.47 14.78
C HIS A 257 -1.06 0.64 14.37
N ARG A 258 -0.70 0.17 13.18
CA ARG A 258 0.66 0.35 12.64
C ARG A 258 1.01 1.82 12.42
N VAL A 259 0.07 2.60 11.88
CA VAL A 259 0.28 4.04 11.65
C VAL A 259 0.54 4.76 12.96
N ILE A 260 -0.22 4.46 14.00
CA ILE A 260 -0.03 5.08 15.32
C ILE A 260 1.32 4.66 15.91
N GLU A 261 1.60 3.36 16.00
CA GLU A 261 2.85 2.89 16.61
C GLU A 261 4.10 3.30 15.84
N THR A 262 4.09 3.13 14.52
CA THR A 262 5.33 3.30 13.74
C THR A 262 5.55 4.74 13.26
N SER A 263 4.51 5.49 12.99
CA SER A 263 4.65 6.84 12.43
C SER A 263 4.52 7.90 13.52
N VAL A 264 3.48 7.84 14.32
CA VAL A 264 3.17 8.88 15.29
C VAL A 264 4.04 8.80 16.52
N ILE A 265 4.12 7.62 17.14
CA ILE A 265 4.89 7.44 18.37
C ILE A 265 6.39 7.65 18.10
N ASN A 266 6.90 7.10 17.00
CA ASN A 266 8.30 7.30 16.62
C ASN A 266 8.60 8.76 16.26
N TYR A 267 7.70 9.45 15.55
CA TYR A 267 7.87 10.87 15.23
C TYR A 267 7.84 11.73 16.50
N ALA A 268 6.88 11.49 17.39
CA ALA A 268 6.80 12.19 18.67
C ALA A 268 8.03 11.95 19.55
N SER A 269 8.57 10.73 19.56
CA SER A 269 9.80 10.39 20.28
C SER A 269 11.05 11.06 19.72
N LEU A 270 11.06 11.39 18.43
CA LEU A 270 12.15 12.19 17.83
C LEU A 270 12.13 13.63 18.31
N ILE A 271 10.93 14.21 18.50
CA ILE A 271 10.77 15.58 18.98
C ILE A 271 11.01 15.65 20.49
N LYS A 272 10.49 14.70 21.26
CA LYS A 272 10.58 14.60 22.71
C LYS A 272 10.91 13.16 23.11
N PRO A 273 12.19 12.83 23.33
CA PRO A 273 12.65 11.45 23.53
C PRO A 273 11.94 10.66 24.64
N ASP A 274 11.45 11.34 25.67
CA ASP A 274 10.77 10.72 26.81
C ASP A 274 9.23 10.89 26.76
N ILE A 275 8.67 11.15 25.58
CA ILE A 275 7.23 11.35 25.44
C ILE A 275 6.48 10.06 25.75
N HIS A 276 5.47 10.15 26.62
CA HIS A 276 4.57 9.04 26.84
C HIS A 276 3.64 8.81 25.61
N PRO A 277 3.33 7.56 25.23
CA PRO A 277 2.48 7.27 24.07
C PRO A 277 1.16 8.05 24.03
N GLU A 278 0.50 8.25 25.17
CA GLU A 278 -0.73 9.04 25.29
C GLU A 278 -0.54 10.53 24.96
N GLU A 279 0.66 11.08 25.22
CA GLU A 279 0.99 12.45 24.83
C GLU A 279 1.34 12.55 23.34
N ALA A 280 1.94 11.50 22.77
CA ALA A 280 2.31 11.45 21.37
C ALA A 280 1.11 11.63 20.45
N THR A 281 -0.05 11.11 20.86
CA THR A 281 -1.30 11.22 20.08
C THR A 281 -1.87 12.65 20.00
N LYS A 282 -1.43 13.56 20.87
CA LYS A 282 -1.83 14.97 20.81
C LYS A 282 -1.13 15.77 19.70
N PHE A 283 -0.15 15.15 19.04
CA PHE A 283 0.56 15.75 17.89
C PHE A 283 -0.06 15.34 16.53
N ILE A 284 -1.12 14.57 16.53
CA ILE A 284 -1.94 14.23 15.35
C ILE A 284 -3.08 15.25 15.26
#